data_f5fb95d94e543af11d74cfe2050e711e
#
_entry.id   f5fb95d94e543af11d74cfe2050e711e
#
_cell.length_a   1.000
_cell.length_b   1.000
_cell.length_c   1.000
_cell.angle_alpha   90.00
_cell.angle_beta   90.00
_cell.angle_gamma   90.00
#
_symmetry.space_group_name_H-M   'P 1'
#
loop_
_entity.id
_entity.type
_entity.pdbx_description
1 polymer ?
#
loop_
_entity_poly.entity_id
_entity_poly.type
_entity_poly.pdbx_seq_one_letter_code
_entity_poly.pdbx_strand_id
1 'polypeptide(L)'
;MKSLKTSTRNIRNSGSNRGFTLVEVLVVIGIFAMLSAISLIVSLDSYRGYMFRNERDLVITSLQKARSQSVNNVCYGTCVNGRPHGVAFSPGQTIIFQGTSFALRDVSADEVMKRSYDAVSITPGSLGEVVFAQLSGDVATPGYITITDGTAHTSTTTISSNGQITWTN
;
A
#
# COMPACT_ATOMS: atom_id res chain seq x y z
N MET A 1 34.57 80.73 28.33
CA MET A 1 33.68 79.64 28.02
C MET A 1 34.07 79.09 26.65
N LYS A 2 34.75 77.89 26.61
CA LYS A 2 35.17 77.24 25.36
C LYS A 2 34.14 76.22 25.00
N SER A 3 33.51 76.38 23.82
CA SER A 3 32.54 75.44 23.26
C SER A 3 33.27 74.25 22.64
N LEU A 4 32.98 73.06 23.15
CA LEU A 4 33.46 71.76 22.59
C LEU A 4 32.55 71.37 21.41
N LYS A 5 33.12 71.31 20.20
CA LYS A 5 32.51 70.83 18.97
C LYS A 5 32.62 69.33 18.92
N THR A 6 31.54 68.62 19.20
CA THR A 6 31.46 67.14 19.06
C THR A 6 31.39 66.79 17.57
N SER A 7 32.45 66.19 17.05
CA SER A 7 32.51 65.68 15.67
C SER A 7 31.90 64.26 15.63
N THR A 8 30.67 64.12 15.15
CA THR A 8 30.03 62.85 14.87
C THR A 8 30.60 62.25 13.59
N ARG A 9 31.39 61.19 13.75
CA ARG A 9 31.95 60.40 12.65
C ARG A 9 30.83 59.51 12.07
N ASN A 10 30.34 59.88 10.91
CA ASN A 10 29.34 59.14 10.15
C ASN A 10 30.04 57.88 9.51
N ILE A 11 29.87 56.72 10.16
CA ILE A 11 30.37 55.45 9.61
C ILE A 11 29.41 55.05 8.49
N ARG A 12 29.74 55.37 7.25
CA ARG A 12 29.11 54.81 6.09
C ARG A 12 29.45 53.33 6.03
N ASN A 13 28.51 52.45 6.48
CA ASN A 13 28.55 51.05 6.16
C ASN A 13 28.33 50.89 4.65
N SER A 14 29.42 50.82 3.89
CA SER A 14 29.40 50.44 2.50
C SER A 14 29.10 48.92 2.44
N GLY A 15 27.84 48.52 2.61
CA GLY A 15 27.40 47.20 2.32
C GLY A 15 27.64 46.90 0.82
N SER A 16 28.62 46.13 0.51
CA SER A 16 28.85 45.63 -0.83
C SER A 16 27.65 44.79 -1.27
N ASN A 17 26.71 45.38 -1.95
CA ASN A 17 25.61 44.67 -2.62
C ASN A 17 26.22 43.90 -3.81
N ARG A 18 26.77 42.72 -3.54
CA ARG A 18 27.18 41.79 -4.57
C ARG A 18 25.90 41.11 -5.09
N GLY A 19 25.43 41.55 -6.24
CA GLY A 19 24.37 40.85 -6.98
C GLY A 19 24.92 39.60 -7.64
N PHE A 20 24.08 38.61 -7.83
CA PHE A 20 24.42 37.40 -8.58
C PHE A 20 24.68 37.76 -10.05
N THR A 21 25.64 37.10 -10.65
CA THR A 21 25.90 37.22 -12.09
C THR A 21 24.86 36.40 -12.87
N LEU A 22 24.51 36.82 -14.06
CA LEU A 22 23.60 36.09 -14.94
C LEU A 22 24.09 34.65 -15.19
N VAL A 23 25.40 34.46 -15.34
CA VAL A 23 26.03 33.16 -15.54
C VAL A 23 25.85 32.27 -14.32
N GLU A 24 26.02 32.78 -13.11
CA GLU A 24 25.84 32.02 -11.88
C GLU A 24 24.40 31.50 -11.72
N VAL A 25 23.41 32.33 -12.01
CA VAL A 25 21.98 31.92 -12.01
C VAL A 25 21.73 30.84 -13.04
N LEU A 26 22.31 30.99 -14.23
CA LEU A 26 22.13 30.04 -15.35
C LEU A 26 22.72 28.65 -15.00
N VAL A 27 23.91 28.61 -14.40
CA VAL A 27 24.56 27.37 -13.93
C VAL A 27 23.72 26.72 -12.82
N VAL A 28 23.24 27.48 -11.87
CA VAL A 28 22.40 26.94 -10.78
C VAL A 28 21.11 26.32 -11.30
N ILE A 29 20.41 27.00 -12.21
CA ILE A 29 19.20 26.47 -12.84
C ILE A 29 19.52 25.18 -13.61
N GLY A 30 20.63 25.14 -14.36
CA GLY A 30 21.08 23.95 -15.08
C GLY A 30 21.31 22.75 -14.16
N ILE A 31 21.97 22.95 -13.02
CA ILE A 31 22.19 21.90 -12.03
C ILE A 31 20.86 21.42 -11.43
N PHE A 32 19.98 22.34 -11.05
CA PHE A 32 18.65 21.97 -10.52
C PHE A 32 17.82 21.20 -11.54
N ALA A 33 17.85 21.55 -12.81
CA ALA A 33 17.15 20.83 -13.86
C ALA A 33 17.66 19.39 -13.99
N MET A 34 18.99 19.17 -13.95
CA MET A 34 19.56 17.82 -14.00
C MET A 34 19.18 16.98 -12.77
N LEU A 35 19.28 17.54 -11.57
CA LEU A 35 18.90 16.85 -10.33
C LEU A 35 17.41 16.49 -10.30
N SER A 36 16.55 17.39 -10.77
CA SER A 36 15.10 17.16 -10.84
C SER A 36 14.75 16.02 -11.79
N ALA A 37 15.42 15.90 -12.93
CA ALA A 37 15.17 14.84 -13.89
C ALA A 37 15.48 13.44 -13.30
N ILE A 38 16.59 13.29 -12.58
CA ILE A 38 16.96 12.02 -11.92
C ILE A 38 15.97 11.68 -10.81
N SER A 39 15.55 12.67 -10.01
CA SER A 39 14.62 12.48 -8.89
C SER A 39 13.27 11.94 -9.34
N LEU A 40 12.75 12.36 -10.49
CA LEU A 40 11.47 11.87 -11.03
C LEU A 40 11.50 10.37 -11.35
N ILE A 41 12.57 9.87 -11.95
CA ILE A 41 12.68 8.46 -12.35
C ILE A 41 12.69 7.56 -11.10
N VAL A 42 13.50 7.88 -10.11
CA VAL A 42 13.60 7.11 -8.85
C VAL A 42 12.29 7.14 -8.07
N SER A 43 11.58 8.27 -8.08
CA SER A 43 10.30 8.43 -7.38
C SER A 43 9.20 7.54 -7.97
N LEU A 44 9.11 7.39 -9.28
CA LEU A 44 8.08 6.57 -9.94
C LEU A 44 8.23 5.09 -9.64
N ASP A 45 9.45 4.56 -9.65
CA ASP A 45 9.71 3.15 -9.35
C ASP A 45 9.43 2.84 -7.87
N SER A 46 9.88 3.69 -6.97
CA SER A 46 9.58 3.59 -5.54
C SER A 46 8.09 3.65 -5.25
N TYR A 47 7.34 4.51 -5.97
CA TYR A 47 5.89 4.62 -5.83
C TYR A 47 5.18 3.34 -6.26
N ARG A 48 5.56 2.75 -7.41
CA ARG A 48 5.00 1.48 -7.89
C ARG A 48 5.26 0.35 -6.91
N GLY A 49 6.49 0.23 -6.41
CA GLY A 49 6.85 -0.75 -5.41
C GLY A 49 6.07 -0.60 -4.10
N TYR A 50 5.82 0.65 -3.67
CA TYR A 50 4.98 0.92 -2.50
C TYR A 50 3.53 0.48 -2.73
N MET A 51 2.92 0.84 -3.86
CA MET A 51 1.54 0.46 -4.21
C MET A 51 1.40 -1.06 -4.33
N PHE A 52 2.35 -1.75 -4.95
CA PHE A 52 2.38 -3.20 -5.03
C PHE A 52 2.37 -3.86 -3.63
N ARG A 53 3.23 -3.38 -2.72
CA ARG A 53 3.28 -3.90 -1.34
C ARG A 53 1.97 -3.68 -0.60
N ASN A 54 1.35 -2.52 -0.77
CA ASN A 54 0.06 -2.21 -0.15
C ASN A 54 -1.04 -3.18 -0.61
N GLU A 55 -1.13 -3.47 -1.92
CA GLU A 55 -2.10 -4.42 -2.46
C GLU A 55 -1.82 -5.86 -1.99
N ARG A 56 -0.56 -6.29 -1.95
CA ARG A 56 -0.17 -7.57 -1.38
C ARG A 56 -0.58 -7.69 0.09
N ASP A 57 -0.26 -6.69 0.89
CA ASP A 57 -0.55 -6.68 2.32
C ASP A 57 -2.06 -6.65 2.59
N LEU A 58 -2.85 -6.01 1.72
CA LEU A 58 -4.31 -6.06 1.76
C LEU A 58 -4.83 -7.50 1.57
N VAL A 59 -4.30 -8.24 0.59
CA VAL A 59 -4.67 -9.66 0.36
C VAL A 59 -4.32 -10.51 1.58
N ILE A 60 -3.10 -10.39 2.09
CA ILE A 60 -2.64 -11.16 3.25
C ILE A 60 -3.50 -10.86 4.49
N THR A 61 -3.75 -9.58 4.74
CA THR A 61 -4.58 -9.14 5.87
C THR A 61 -6.02 -9.64 5.75
N SER A 62 -6.59 -9.63 4.54
CA SER A 62 -7.93 -10.16 4.28
C SER A 62 -8.02 -11.65 4.58
N LEU A 63 -7.03 -12.43 4.15
CA LEU A 63 -6.95 -13.86 4.43
C LEU A 63 -6.80 -14.14 5.92
N GLN A 64 -5.91 -13.43 6.60
CA GLN A 64 -5.71 -13.56 8.06
C GLN A 64 -6.96 -13.19 8.83
N LYS A 65 -7.67 -12.14 8.40
CA LYS A 65 -8.93 -11.71 9.01
C LYS A 65 -10.03 -12.76 8.85
N ALA A 66 -10.24 -13.27 7.64
CA ALA A 66 -11.23 -14.32 7.38
C ALA A 66 -10.93 -15.59 8.20
N ARG A 67 -9.66 -16.00 8.26
CA ARG A 67 -9.24 -17.11 9.11
C ARG A 67 -9.53 -16.87 10.58
N SER A 68 -9.19 -15.69 11.08
CA SER A 68 -9.47 -15.30 12.48
C SER A 68 -10.96 -15.31 12.80
N GLN A 69 -11.80 -14.80 11.89
CA GLN A 69 -13.26 -14.82 12.05
C GLN A 69 -13.79 -16.25 12.09
N SER A 70 -13.29 -17.14 11.24
CA SER A 70 -13.67 -18.56 11.24
C SER A 70 -13.28 -19.29 12.54
N VAL A 71 -12.03 -19.12 12.97
CA VAL A 71 -11.50 -19.74 14.20
C VAL A 71 -12.23 -19.25 15.44
N ASN A 72 -12.51 -17.95 15.51
CA ASN A 72 -13.23 -17.33 16.64
C ASN A 72 -14.74 -17.52 16.55
N ASN A 73 -15.22 -18.30 15.58
CA ASN A 73 -16.63 -18.61 15.43
C ASN A 73 -17.53 -17.36 15.30
N VAL A 74 -17.05 -16.35 14.61
CA VAL A 74 -17.77 -15.08 14.45
C VAL A 74 -19.02 -15.30 13.60
N CYS A 75 -20.06 -14.55 13.92
CA CYS A 75 -21.33 -14.55 13.22
C CYS A 75 -21.80 -13.10 13.02
N TYR A 76 -22.03 -12.72 11.79
CA TYR A 76 -22.58 -11.41 11.43
C TYR A 76 -24.03 -11.55 10.95
N GLY A 77 -24.82 -10.52 11.19
CA GLY A 77 -26.23 -10.49 10.76
C GLY A 77 -27.14 -11.36 11.60
N THR A 78 -28.01 -12.14 10.95
CA THR A 78 -29.07 -12.92 11.59
C THR A 78 -28.70 -14.34 11.96
N CYS A 79 -27.47 -14.75 11.80
CA CYS A 79 -27.03 -16.10 12.17
C CYS A 79 -27.01 -16.29 13.69
N VAL A 80 -27.42 -17.47 14.16
CA VAL A 80 -27.41 -17.83 15.58
C VAL A 80 -26.10 -18.53 16.00
N ASN A 81 -25.48 -19.21 15.05
CA ASN A 81 -24.22 -19.93 15.25
C ASN A 81 -23.16 -19.35 14.31
N GLY A 82 -21.90 -19.41 14.74
CA GLY A 82 -20.79 -19.02 13.87
C GLY A 82 -20.77 -19.77 12.54
N ARG A 83 -20.14 -19.19 11.56
CA ARG A 83 -20.05 -19.72 10.21
C ARG A 83 -18.62 -19.67 9.71
N PRO A 84 -18.27 -20.47 8.71
CA PRO A 84 -17.00 -20.31 8.00
C PRO A 84 -16.96 -18.94 7.32
N HIS A 85 -15.75 -18.40 7.21
CA HIS A 85 -15.49 -17.16 6.48
C HIS A 85 -14.50 -17.44 5.37
N GLY A 86 -14.63 -16.69 4.29
CA GLY A 86 -13.75 -16.83 3.15
C GLY A 86 -13.38 -15.49 2.54
N VAL A 87 -12.46 -15.56 1.57
CA VAL A 87 -12.04 -14.42 0.76
C VAL A 87 -12.24 -14.76 -0.70
N ALA A 88 -12.93 -13.90 -1.42
CA ALA A 88 -13.09 -13.97 -2.86
C ALA A 88 -12.36 -12.79 -3.53
N PHE A 89 -11.76 -13.07 -4.69
CA PHE A 89 -11.00 -12.10 -5.47
C PHE A 89 -11.80 -11.74 -6.72
N SER A 90 -12.21 -10.48 -6.78
CA SER A 90 -12.92 -9.92 -7.93
C SER A 90 -12.10 -8.79 -8.57
N PRO A 91 -12.33 -8.43 -9.84
CA PRO A 91 -11.68 -7.30 -10.45
C PRO A 91 -11.86 -6.03 -9.60
N GLY A 92 -10.77 -5.38 -9.22
CA GLY A 92 -10.78 -4.14 -8.44
C GLY A 92 -11.16 -4.26 -6.96
N GLN A 93 -11.45 -5.47 -6.43
CA GLN A 93 -11.84 -5.63 -5.04
C GLN A 93 -11.54 -7.01 -4.46
N THR A 94 -11.32 -7.06 -3.16
CA THR A 94 -11.22 -8.28 -2.36
C THR A 94 -12.41 -8.29 -1.39
N ILE A 95 -13.13 -9.40 -1.32
CA ILE A 95 -14.36 -9.51 -0.54
C ILE A 95 -14.15 -10.57 0.53
N ILE A 96 -14.25 -10.18 1.79
CA ILE A 96 -14.37 -11.13 2.91
C ILE A 96 -15.86 -11.44 3.07
N PHE A 97 -16.21 -12.70 3.04
CA PHE A 97 -17.59 -13.15 3.11
C PHE A 97 -17.82 -14.20 4.21
N GLN A 98 -19.04 -14.33 4.65
CA GLN A 98 -19.51 -15.35 5.59
C GLN A 98 -20.30 -16.41 4.86
N GLY A 99 -19.87 -17.66 4.90
CA GLY A 99 -20.54 -18.77 4.22
C GLY A 99 -19.58 -19.88 3.82
N THR A 100 -20.14 -20.98 3.31
CA THR A 100 -19.37 -22.14 2.85
C THR A 100 -18.78 -21.98 1.45
N SER A 101 -19.25 -20.98 0.70
CA SER A 101 -18.73 -20.57 -0.60
C SER A 101 -19.17 -19.15 -0.92
N PHE A 102 -18.50 -18.49 -1.86
CA PHE A 102 -18.90 -17.16 -2.32
C PHE A 102 -20.29 -17.12 -2.95
N ALA A 103 -20.68 -18.22 -3.60
CA ALA A 103 -22.02 -18.35 -4.20
C ALA A 103 -23.14 -18.50 -3.15
N LEU A 104 -22.85 -19.10 -1.99
CA LEU A 104 -23.79 -19.38 -0.92
C LEU A 104 -23.60 -18.48 0.31
N ARG A 105 -22.94 -17.33 0.11
CA ARG A 105 -22.62 -16.39 1.20
C ARG A 105 -23.84 -15.57 1.64
N ASP A 106 -23.75 -15.04 2.82
CA ASP A 106 -24.62 -13.97 3.28
C ASP A 106 -24.09 -12.62 2.79
N VAL A 107 -24.70 -12.08 1.74
CA VAL A 107 -24.27 -10.82 1.10
C VAL A 107 -24.34 -9.64 2.07
N SER A 108 -25.22 -9.69 3.08
CA SER A 108 -25.33 -8.62 4.08
C SER A 108 -24.14 -8.55 5.03
N ALA A 109 -23.37 -9.63 5.11
CA ALA A 109 -22.16 -9.76 5.92
C ALA A 109 -20.88 -9.56 5.12
N ASP A 110 -20.96 -9.21 3.84
CA ASP A 110 -19.81 -8.97 2.98
C ASP A 110 -19.01 -7.74 3.42
N GLU A 111 -17.74 -7.91 3.59
CA GLU A 111 -16.79 -6.79 3.77
C GLU A 111 -15.98 -6.60 2.49
N VAL A 112 -16.29 -5.53 1.77
CA VAL A 112 -15.69 -5.22 0.47
C VAL A 112 -14.50 -4.28 0.66
N MET A 113 -13.33 -4.74 0.32
CA MET A 113 -12.10 -3.95 0.28
C MET A 113 -11.77 -3.59 -1.16
N LYS A 114 -11.94 -2.31 -1.50
CA LYS A 114 -11.58 -1.81 -2.83
C LYS A 114 -10.07 -1.70 -2.95
N ARG A 115 -9.55 -2.16 -4.07
CA ARG A 115 -8.14 -1.98 -4.39
C ARG A 115 -7.86 -0.56 -4.83
N SER A 116 -6.75 -0.03 -4.39
CA SER A 116 -6.35 1.36 -4.65
C SER A 116 -5.53 1.50 -5.92
N TYR A 117 -5.01 0.39 -6.46
CA TYR A 117 -4.09 0.41 -7.60
C TYR A 117 -4.48 -0.67 -8.63
N ASP A 118 -5.13 -0.23 -9.69
CA ASP A 118 -5.67 -1.11 -10.75
C ASP A 118 -4.60 -1.81 -11.60
N ALA A 119 -3.35 -1.31 -11.59
CA ALA A 119 -2.25 -1.93 -12.31
C ALA A 119 -1.78 -3.25 -11.69
N VAL A 120 -2.15 -3.53 -10.42
CA VAL A 120 -1.86 -4.81 -9.78
C VAL A 120 -2.93 -5.83 -10.15
N SER A 121 -2.50 -6.91 -10.75
CA SER A 121 -3.34 -8.07 -11.05
C SER A 121 -3.23 -9.10 -9.94
N ILE A 122 -4.36 -9.59 -9.46
CA ILE A 122 -4.44 -10.74 -8.57
C ILE A 122 -4.94 -11.90 -9.41
N THR A 123 -4.08 -12.88 -9.63
CA THR A 123 -4.42 -14.11 -10.33
C THR A 123 -4.56 -15.21 -9.28
N PRO A 124 -5.79 -15.62 -8.96
CA PRO A 124 -5.99 -16.77 -8.10
C PRO A 124 -5.56 -18.00 -8.89
N GLY A 125 -4.38 -18.53 -8.63
CA GLY A 125 -3.79 -19.64 -9.37
C GLY A 125 -4.73 -20.86 -9.48
N SER A 126 -4.91 -21.56 -8.37
CA SER A 126 -5.89 -22.64 -8.25
C SER A 126 -7.14 -22.25 -7.46
N LEU A 127 -7.21 -21.03 -6.93
CA LEU A 127 -8.20 -20.62 -5.93
C LEU A 127 -8.98 -19.40 -6.44
N GLY A 128 -10.21 -19.59 -6.92
CA GLY A 128 -11.15 -18.50 -7.16
C GLY A 128 -11.62 -17.85 -5.86
N GLU A 129 -11.67 -18.65 -4.80
CA GLU A 129 -12.00 -18.26 -3.43
C GLU A 129 -11.22 -19.10 -2.42
N VAL A 130 -11.01 -18.60 -1.23
CA VAL A 130 -10.43 -19.32 -0.10
C VAL A 130 -11.43 -19.32 1.03
N VAL A 131 -11.84 -20.51 1.51
CA VAL A 131 -12.77 -20.65 2.63
C VAL A 131 -12.07 -21.33 3.79
N PHE A 132 -12.10 -20.70 4.94
CA PHE A 132 -11.56 -21.21 6.19
C PHE A 132 -12.69 -21.89 6.98
N ALA A 133 -12.46 -23.15 7.36
CA ALA A 133 -13.41 -23.93 8.13
C ALA A 133 -13.67 -23.31 9.50
N GLN A 134 -14.90 -23.39 9.95
CA GLN A 134 -15.34 -22.92 11.25
C GLN A 134 -14.57 -23.62 12.38
N LEU A 135 -14.15 -22.87 13.39
CA LEU A 135 -13.42 -23.29 14.58
C LEU A 135 -11.98 -23.77 14.36
N SER A 136 -11.66 -24.42 13.23
CA SER A 136 -10.32 -24.94 12.95
C SER A 136 -9.48 -23.95 12.13
N GLY A 137 -10.12 -23.23 11.21
CA GLY A 137 -9.43 -22.37 10.23
C GLY A 137 -8.68 -23.16 9.16
N ASP A 138 -9.00 -24.45 8.99
CA ASP A 138 -8.43 -25.30 7.93
C ASP A 138 -9.02 -24.91 6.58
N VAL A 139 -8.32 -25.24 5.51
CA VAL A 139 -8.73 -24.96 4.14
C VAL A 139 -8.86 -26.28 3.38
N ALA A 140 -10.07 -26.57 2.86
CA ALA A 140 -10.35 -27.79 2.14
C ALA A 140 -9.56 -27.91 0.82
N THR A 141 -9.35 -26.78 0.15
CA THR A 141 -8.61 -26.71 -1.11
C THR A 141 -7.40 -25.80 -0.93
N PRO A 142 -6.23 -26.34 -0.55
CA PRO A 142 -5.01 -25.56 -0.46
C PRO A 142 -4.54 -25.10 -1.84
N GLY A 143 -3.83 -24.00 -1.89
CA GLY A 143 -3.37 -23.48 -3.18
C GLY A 143 -2.58 -22.18 -3.05
N TYR A 144 -2.48 -21.44 -4.13
CA TYR A 144 -1.72 -20.20 -4.16
C TYR A 144 -2.45 -19.09 -4.94
N ILE A 145 -2.06 -17.87 -4.64
CA ILE A 145 -2.54 -16.65 -5.27
C ILE A 145 -1.31 -15.87 -5.72
N THR A 146 -1.25 -15.52 -6.99
CA THR A 146 -0.18 -14.69 -7.53
C THR A 146 -0.65 -13.25 -7.66
N ILE A 147 0.15 -12.33 -7.14
CA ILE A 147 -0.06 -10.89 -7.20
C ILE A 147 1.09 -10.32 -8.03
N THR A 148 0.78 -9.59 -9.09
CA THR A 148 1.79 -8.99 -9.97
C THR A 148 1.35 -7.62 -10.46
N ASP A 149 2.31 -6.72 -10.65
CA ASP A 149 2.10 -5.41 -11.29
C ASP A 149 2.34 -5.47 -12.81
N GLY A 150 2.58 -6.66 -13.34
CA GLY A 150 2.86 -6.85 -14.78
C GLY A 150 4.26 -6.40 -15.21
N THR A 151 5.11 -5.94 -14.28
CA THR A 151 6.47 -5.49 -14.55
C THR A 151 7.51 -6.30 -13.77
N ALA A 152 8.10 -5.71 -12.76
CA ALA A 152 9.19 -6.31 -11.98
C ALA A 152 8.73 -6.95 -10.66
N HIS A 153 7.52 -6.62 -10.19
CA HIS A 153 7.07 -7.05 -8.87
C HIS A 153 6.06 -8.20 -8.99
N THR A 154 6.41 -9.32 -8.39
CA THR A 154 5.52 -10.49 -8.28
C THR A 154 5.66 -11.07 -6.89
N SER A 155 4.55 -11.42 -6.27
CA SER A 155 4.51 -12.10 -4.98
C SER A 155 3.52 -13.26 -5.06
N THR A 156 3.89 -14.40 -4.49
CA THR A 156 3.03 -15.57 -4.40
C THR A 156 2.66 -15.81 -2.95
N THR A 157 1.38 -15.80 -2.66
CA THR A 157 0.82 -16.15 -1.35
C THR A 157 0.29 -17.57 -1.41
N THR A 158 0.83 -18.44 -0.59
CA THR A 158 0.44 -19.87 -0.50
C THR A 158 -0.40 -20.11 0.75
N ILE A 159 -1.49 -20.82 0.60
CA ILE A 159 -2.38 -21.24 1.67
C ILE A 159 -2.35 -22.77 1.77
N SER A 160 -1.93 -23.27 2.92
CA SER A 160 -1.87 -24.71 3.20
C SER A 160 -3.19 -25.24 3.76
N SER A 161 -3.34 -26.56 3.80
CA SER A 161 -4.56 -27.22 4.31
C SER A 161 -4.88 -26.88 5.75
N ASN A 162 -3.88 -26.61 6.60
CA ASN A 162 -4.08 -26.16 7.99
C ASN A 162 -4.35 -24.63 8.09
N GLY A 163 -4.62 -23.98 6.98
CA GLY A 163 -4.90 -22.55 6.93
C GLY A 163 -3.69 -21.65 7.18
N GLN A 164 -2.47 -22.17 7.14
CA GLN A 164 -1.27 -21.35 7.24
C GLN A 164 -1.08 -20.54 5.97
N ILE A 165 -0.82 -19.24 6.12
CA ILE A 165 -0.62 -18.30 5.02
C ILE A 165 0.86 -17.92 5.00
N THR A 166 1.52 -18.20 3.89
CA THR A 166 2.93 -17.84 3.65
C THR A 166 3.03 -17.08 2.33
N TRP A 167 4.02 -16.21 2.20
CA TRP A 167 4.23 -15.46 0.97
C TRP A 167 5.72 -15.35 0.63
N THR A 168 5.99 -15.25 -0.66
CA THR A 168 7.31 -15.02 -1.23
C THR A 168 7.24 -13.82 -2.17
N ASN A 169 8.34 -13.07 -2.24
CA ASN A 169 8.54 -11.97 -3.19
C ASN A 169 9.38 -12.44 -4.34
#